data_0a65cdfdd7aad3798b9bdb8cfbc1f439
#
_entry.id   0a65cdfdd7aad3798b9bdb8cfbc1f439
#
_cell.length_a   1.000
_cell.length_b   1.000
_cell.length_c   1.000
_cell.angle_alpha   90.00
_cell.angle_beta   90.00
_cell.angle_gamma   90.00
#
_symmetry.space_group_name_H-M   'P 1'
#
loop_
_entity.id
_entity.type
_entity.pdbx_description
1 polymer ?
#
loop_
_entity_poly.entity_id
_entity_poly.type
_entity_poly.pdbx_seq_one_letter_code
_entity_poly.pdbx_strand_id
1 'polypeptide(L)'
;MPLFLPAFNVFWRTFVLLALLLAAGIFAWVQTLRALDLEPRAVHEAQQIASLVNLSRAALKQADGITRVALIKSIDSAQSVRVRPREPSDRWEPYEMDRFTRLVGRQLRAILGADAVIARSVNGQHGLWVGFLIDRDTYWLYTEPAQSGTLSVETLITWIGIALVATLLGSALIASLINKPLKELSFAASRIREGDLDSRLDEN
;
A
#
# COMPACT_ATOMS: atom_id res chain seq x y z
N MET A 1 -9.84 -19.97 37.20
CA MET A 1 -10.20 -18.55 37.19
C MET A 1 -11.21 -18.33 36.08
N PRO A 2 -12.50 -18.12 36.38
CA PRO A 2 -13.48 -17.79 35.34
C PRO A 2 -13.27 -16.32 34.99
N LEU A 3 -13.02 -16.03 33.72
CA LEU A 3 -13.04 -14.69 33.15
C LEU A 3 -14.46 -14.13 33.32
N PHE A 4 -14.60 -13.22 34.27
CA PHE A 4 -15.79 -12.39 34.41
C PHE A 4 -15.89 -11.50 33.19
N LEU A 5 -16.58 -11.98 32.15
CA LEU A 5 -17.11 -11.14 31.10
C LEU A 5 -18.25 -10.33 31.74
N PRO A 6 -18.14 -9.02 31.87
CA PRO A 6 -19.25 -8.20 32.34
C PRO A 6 -20.45 -8.50 31.45
N ALA A 7 -21.63 -8.53 32.06
CA ALA A 7 -22.90 -8.72 31.35
C ALA A 7 -23.08 -7.55 30.37
N PHE A 8 -22.48 -7.70 29.18
CA PHE A 8 -22.63 -6.75 28.10
C PHE A 8 -24.09 -6.69 27.72
N ASN A 9 -24.74 -5.57 27.92
CA ASN A 9 -26.08 -5.28 27.42
C ASN A 9 -26.14 -5.69 25.95
N VAL A 10 -27.27 -6.24 25.50
CA VAL A 10 -27.53 -6.69 24.11
C VAL A 10 -27.06 -5.61 23.11
N PHE A 11 -27.23 -4.35 23.49
CA PHE A 11 -26.73 -3.17 22.77
C PHE A 11 -25.20 -3.19 22.53
N TRP A 12 -24.41 -3.46 23.54
CA TRP A 12 -22.94 -3.46 23.40
C TRP A 12 -22.46 -4.64 22.53
N ARG A 13 -23.14 -5.78 22.60
CA ARG A 13 -22.83 -6.94 21.74
C ARG A 13 -23.12 -6.65 20.27
N THR A 14 -24.28 -6.06 19.95
CA THR A 14 -24.64 -5.67 18.58
C THR A 14 -23.73 -4.56 18.06
N PHE A 15 -23.37 -3.61 18.90
CA PHE A 15 -22.44 -2.53 18.58
C PHE A 15 -21.07 -3.08 18.19
N VAL A 16 -20.48 -3.94 19.02
CA VAL A 16 -19.16 -4.53 18.78
C VAL A 16 -19.18 -5.40 17.51
N LEU A 17 -20.22 -6.20 17.31
CA LEU A 17 -20.35 -7.03 16.10
C LEU A 17 -20.45 -6.17 14.84
N LEU A 18 -21.23 -5.10 14.87
CA LEU A 18 -21.38 -4.18 13.72
C LEU A 18 -20.08 -3.45 13.42
N ALA A 19 -19.39 -2.95 14.45
CA ALA A 19 -18.10 -2.29 14.32
C ALA A 19 -17.04 -3.23 13.74
N LEU A 20 -17.02 -4.48 14.20
CA LEU A 20 -16.08 -5.50 13.74
C LEU A 20 -16.36 -5.92 12.29
N LEU A 21 -17.63 -6.05 11.92
CA LEU A 21 -18.04 -6.35 10.54
C LEU A 21 -17.65 -5.22 9.59
N LEU A 22 -17.85 -3.97 9.99
CA LEU A 22 -17.52 -2.80 9.20
C LEU A 22 -15.99 -2.66 9.04
N ALA A 23 -15.25 -2.86 10.11
CA ALA A 23 -13.78 -2.87 10.09
C ALA A 23 -13.23 -3.99 9.18
N ALA A 24 -13.80 -5.20 9.26
CA ALA A 24 -13.44 -6.32 8.39
C ALA A 24 -13.75 -6.02 6.92
N GLY A 25 -14.90 -5.38 6.61
CA GLY A 25 -15.27 -4.96 5.27
C GLY A 25 -14.30 -3.94 4.69
N ILE A 26 -13.94 -2.91 5.45
CA ILE A 26 -12.95 -1.90 5.04
C ILE A 26 -11.59 -2.56 4.81
N PHE A 27 -11.17 -3.43 5.71
CA PHE A 27 -9.90 -4.16 5.59
C PHE A 27 -9.86 -5.01 4.31
N ALA A 28 -10.90 -5.81 4.05
CA ALA A 28 -11.01 -6.63 2.85
C ALA A 28 -10.99 -5.79 1.58
N TRP A 29 -11.70 -4.66 1.56
CA TRP A 29 -11.72 -3.73 0.43
C TRP A 29 -10.34 -3.12 0.15
N VAL A 30 -9.64 -2.66 1.19
CA VAL A 30 -8.27 -2.11 1.06
C VAL A 30 -7.30 -3.19 0.54
N GLN A 31 -7.41 -4.43 1.01
CA GLN A 31 -6.57 -5.53 0.51
C GLN A 31 -6.85 -5.85 -0.96
N THR A 32 -8.11 -5.81 -1.37
CA THR A 32 -8.49 -6.03 -2.78
C THR A 32 -7.93 -4.93 -3.68
N LEU A 33 -8.04 -3.66 -3.30
CA LEU A 33 -7.45 -2.54 -4.04
C LEU A 33 -5.93 -2.68 -4.18
N ARG A 34 -5.24 -3.03 -3.10
CA ARG A 34 -3.79 -3.26 -3.15
C ARG A 34 -3.40 -4.39 -4.09
N ALA A 35 -4.18 -5.47 -4.10
CA ALA A 35 -3.92 -6.60 -4.98
C ALA A 35 -4.09 -6.24 -6.46
N LEU A 36 -5.08 -5.41 -6.79
CA LEU A 36 -5.36 -4.95 -8.15
C LEU A 36 -4.31 -3.95 -8.68
N ASP A 37 -3.72 -3.14 -7.80
CA ASP A 37 -2.77 -2.09 -8.18
C ASP A 37 -1.33 -2.59 -8.42
N LEU A 38 -0.96 -3.78 -7.93
CA LEU A 38 0.41 -4.26 -8.00
C LEU A 38 0.90 -4.49 -9.43
N GLU A 39 0.09 -5.09 -10.28
CA GLU A 39 0.49 -5.48 -11.64
C GLU A 39 0.61 -4.29 -12.58
N PRO A 40 -0.37 -3.36 -12.67
CA PRO A 40 -0.24 -2.15 -13.48
C PRO A 40 0.94 -1.28 -13.08
N ARG A 41 1.20 -1.14 -11.79
CA ARG A 41 2.35 -0.38 -11.27
C ARG A 41 3.67 -1.02 -11.67
N ALA A 42 3.81 -2.33 -11.54
CA ALA A 42 5.02 -3.03 -11.93
C ALA A 42 5.30 -2.91 -13.44
N VAL A 43 4.26 -2.96 -14.27
CA VAL A 43 4.39 -2.75 -15.72
C VAL A 43 4.84 -1.33 -16.02
N HIS A 44 4.21 -0.33 -15.41
CA HIS A 44 4.54 1.07 -15.62
C HIS A 44 5.99 1.40 -15.20
N GLU A 45 6.41 0.93 -14.03
CA GLU A 45 7.78 1.09 -13.53
C GLU A 45 8.79 0.41 -14.45
N ALA A 46 8.51 -0.82 -14.87
CA ALA A 46 9.37 -1.53 -15.80
C ALA A 46 9.49 -0.81 -17.16
N GLN A 47 8.42 -0.23 -17.68
CA GLN A 47 8.44 0.54 -18.93
C GLN A 47 9.29 1.80 -18.80
N GLN A 48 9.17 2.54 -17.70
CA GLN A 48 9.99 3.73 -17.44
C GLN A 48 11.47 3.38 -17.38
N ILE A 49 11.82 2.35 -16.62
CA ILE A 49 13.21 1.89 -16.50
C ILE A 49 13.75 1.39 -17.83
N ALA A 50 12.97 0.58 -18.57
CA ALA A 50 13.35 0.07 -19.87
C ALA A 50 13.57 1.21 -20.89
N SER A 51 12.75 2.27 -20.84
CA SER A 51 12.92 3.47 -21.66
C SER A 51 14.24 4.16 -21.36
N LEU A 52 14.60 4.33 -20.08
CA LEU A 52 15.89 4.91 -19.66
C LEU A 52 17.07 4.06 -20.16
N VAL A 53 16.99 2.74 -20.01
CA VAL A 53 18.04 1.81 -20.50
C VAL A 53 18.18 1.91 -22.01
N ASN A 54 17.07 1.89 -22.77
CA ASN A 54 17.10 1.96 -24.23
C ASN A 54 17.62 3.32 -24.72
N LEU A 55 17.22 4.42 -24.08
CA LEU A 55 17.73 5.75 -24.39
C LEU A 55 19.24 5.83 -24.14
N SER A 56 19.71 5.36 -22.97
CA SER A 56 21.12 5.31 -22.63
C SER A 56 21.92 4.43 -23.60
N ARG A 57 21.37 3.25 -23.94
CA ARG A 57 21.96 2.35 -24.94
C ARG A 57 22.09 3.02 -26.32
N ALA A 58 21.04 3.69 -26.79
CA ALA A 58 21.04 4.38 -28.08
C ALA A 58 22.06 5.53 -28.11
N ALA A 59 22.10 6.35 -27.06
CA ALA A 59 23.06 7.44 -26.95
C ALA A 59 24.52 6.97 -26.92
N LEU A 60 24.80 5.93 -26.12
CA LEU A 60 26.16 5.39 -25.99
C LEU A 60 26.62 4.61 -27.21
N LYS A 61 25.69 4.01 -27.98
CA LYS A 61 26.00 3.31 -29.23
C LYS A 61 26.42 4.26 -30.34
N GLN A 62 25.90 5.48 -30.36
CA GLN A 62 26.28 6.50 -31.36
C GLN A 62 27.58 7.26 -31.01
N ALA A 63 28.04 7.18 -29.75
CA ALA A 63 29.22 7.87 -29.29
C ALA A 63 30.48 7.05 -29.57
N ASP A 64 31.51 7.71 -30.12
CA ASP A 64 32.88 7.12 -30.21
C ASP A 64 33.44 6.95 -28.81
N GLY A 65 34.55 6.19 -28.69
CA GLY A 65 35.16 5.83 -27.40
C GLY A 65 35.45 7.03 -26.48
N ILE A 66 35.92 8.15 -27.00
CA ILE A 66 36.23 9.38 -26.21
C ILE A 66 34.94 10.08 -25.82
N THR A 67 34.02 10.25 -26.76
CA THR A 67 32.72 10.89 -26.54
C THR A 67 31.84 10.05 -25.59
N ARG A 68 31.97 8.73 -25.60
CA ARG A 68 31.30 7.80 -24.71
C ARG A 68 31.62 8.05 -23.24
N VAL A 69 32.94 8.25 -22.93
CA VAL A 69 33.38 8.58 -21.57
C VAL A 69 32.85 9.94 -21.10
N ALA A 70 32.87 10.94 -22.00
CA ALA A 70 32.33 12.27 -21.70
C ALA A 70 30.81 12.22 -21.46
N LEU A 71 30.08 11.42 -22.25
CA LEU A 71 28.62 11.22 -22.13
C LEU A 71 28.28 10.52 -20.83
N ILE A 72 28.99 9.46 -20.46
CA ILE A 72 28.83 8.77 -19.18
C ILE A 72 28.99 9.75 -18.03
N LYS A 73 30.02 10.58 -18.07
CA LYS A 73 30.27 11.59 -17.03
C LYS A 73 29.17 12.66 -16.97
N SER A 74 28.60 13.04 -18.10
CA SER A 74 27.50 13.99 -18.15
C SER A 74 26.18 13.40 -17.61
N ILE A 75 25.91 12.13 -17.89
CA ILE A 75 24.76 11.41 -17.35
C ILE A 75 24.91 11.22 -15.82
N ASP A 76 26.13 10.90 -15.35
CA ASP A 76 26.41 10.71 -13.91
C ASP A 76 26.20 12.01 -13.09
N SER A 77 26.31 13.17 -13.75
CA SER A 77 26.02 14.46 -13.11
C SER A 77 24.52 14.76 -12.96
N ALA A 78 23.66 14.11 -13.71
CA ALA A 78 22.20 14.17 -13.58
C ALA A 78 21.76 13.19 -12.49
N GLN A 79 21.61 13.66 -11.29
CA GLN A 79 21.46 12.98 -9.98
C GLN A 79 20.61 11.70 -9.89
N SER A 80 19.78 11.36 -10.87
CA SER A 80 18.83 10.25 -10.80
C SER A 80 19.22 8.99 -11.56
N VAL A 81 20.16 9.10 -12.51
CA VAL A 81 20.59 7.97 -13.36
C VAL A 81 22.11 7.99 -13.47
N ARG A 82 22.74 6.84 -13.25
CA ARG A 82 24.20 6.68 -13.42
C ARG A 82 24.50 5.51 -14.32
N VAL A 83 25.48 5.66 -15.19
CA VAL A 83 25.95 4.58 -16.05
C VAL A 83 27.39 4.28 -15.71
N ARG A 84 27.70 3.00 -15.47
CA ARG A 84 29.06 2.54 -15.17
C ARG A 84 29.41 1.31 -16.01
N PRO A 85 30.67 1.14 -16.40
CA PRO A 85 31.14 -0.13 -16.96
C PRO A 85 30.86 -1.27 -15.95
N ARG A 86 30.48 -2.41 -16.44
CA ARG A 86 30.32 -3.63 -15.63
C ARG A 86 31.63 -4.39 -15.67
N GLU A 87 32.18 -4.66 -14.49
CA GLU A 87 33.40 -5.44 -14.33
C GLU A 87 33.05 -6.91 -13.98
N PRO A 88 33.90 -7.88 -14.42
CA PRO A 88 33.72 -9.29 -14.04
C PRO A 88 33.79 -9.54 -12.54
N SER A 89 34.46 -8.64 -11.81
CA SER A 89 34.65 -8.67 -10.35
C SER A 89 33.45 -8.13 -9.57
N ASP A 90 32.45 -7.51 -10.25
CA ASP A 90 31.31 -6.90 -9.59
C ASP A 90 30.48 -7.94 -8.84
N ARG A 91 30.24 -7.70 -7.57
CA ARG A 91 29.33 -8.48 -6.72
C ARG A 91 27.97 -7.83 -6.76
N TRP A 92 26.97 -8.59 -7.15
CA TRP A 92 25.60 -8.11 -7.25
C TRP A 92 24.60 -9.05 -6.59
N GLU A 93 23.50 -8.50 -6.12
CA GLU A 93 22.41 -9.25 -5.52
C GLU A 93 21.15 -9.14 -6.38
N PRO A 94 20.40 -10.24 -6.57
CA PRO A 94 19.18 -10.21 -7.38
C PRO A 94 18.16 -9.22 -6.86
N TYR A 95 17.43 -8.58 -7.77
CA TYR A 95 16.37 -7.62 -7.44
C TYR A 95 15.10 -8.29 -6.90
N GLU A 96 14.90 -9.57 -7.17
CA GLU A 96 13.67 -10.33 -6.94
C GLU A 96 13.52 -10.79 -5.48
N MET A 97 13.12 -9.88 -4.59
CA MET A 97 12.92 -10.18 -3.16
C MET A 97 11.46 -10.46 -2.82
N ASP A 98 10.53 -9.69 -3.37
CA ASP A 98 9.10 -9.76 -3.09
C ASP A 98 8.27 -9.96 -4.38
N ARG A 99 6.95 -9.98 -4.24
CA ARG A 99 6.03 -10.17 -5.38
C ARG A 99 6.13 -9.02 -6.39
N PHE A 100 6.27 -7.78 -5.92
CA PHE A 100 6.34 -6.61 -6.78
C PHE A 100 7.64 -6.58 -7.58
N THR A 101 8.79 -6.73 -6.90
CA THR A 101 10.11 -6.74 -7.53
C THR A 101 10.27 -7.88 -8.52
N ARG A 102 9.66 -9.06 -8.26
CA ARG A 102 9.58 -10.16 -9.23
C ARG A 102 8.77 -9.82 -10.48
N LEU A 103 7.65 -9.10 -10.32
CA LEU A 103 6.86 -8.64 -11.47
C LEU A 103 7.64 -7.62 -12.30
N VAL A 104 8.25 -6.62 -11.68
CA VAL A 104 9.11 -5.63 -12.36
C VAL A 104 10.25 -6.32 -13.08
N GLY A 105 10.97 -7.22 -12.43
CA GLY A 105 12.08 -7.96 -13.02
C GLY A 105 11.65 -8.81 -14.22
N ARG A 106 10.48 -9.44 -14.16
CA ARG A 106 9.91 -10.20 -15.27
C ARG A 106 9.58 -9.31 -16.48
N GLN A 107 8.96 -8.17 -16.22
CA GLN A 107 8.60 -7.21 -17.27
C GLN A 107 9.84 -6.56 -17.89
N LEU A 108 10.85 -6.22 -17.09
CA LEU A 108 12.11 -5.70 -17.59
C LEU A 108 12.80 -6.71 -18.52
N ARG A 109 12.86 -8.00 -18.15
CA ARG A 109 13.42 -9.04 -19.02
C ARG A 109 12.59 -9.25 -20.29
N ALA A 110 11.29 -9.10 -20.22
CA ALA A 110 10.42 -9.18 -21.41
C ALA A 110 10.71 -8.04 -22.40
N ILE A 111 11.02 -6.84 -21.92
CA ILE A 111 11.27 -5.65 -22.76
C ILE A 111 12.73 -5.59 -23.22
N LEU A 112 13.69 -5.83 -22.31
CA LEU A 112 15.13 -5.64 -22.58
C LEU A 112 15.82 -6.88 -23.11
N GLY A 113 15.19 -8.05 -23.00
CA GLY A 113 15.72 -9.36 -23.34
C GLY A 113 15.99 -10.24 -22.13
N ALA A 114 15.97 -11.55 -22.33
CA ALA A 114 16.13 -12.54 -21.25
C ALA A 114 17.49 -12.45 -20.53
N ASP A 115 18.51 -11.96 -21.22
CA ASP A 115 19.88 -11.80 -20.70
C ASP A 115 20.07 -10.54 -19.85
N ALA A 116 19.03 -9.70 -19.71
CA ALA A 116 19.10 -8.52 -18.88
C ALA A 116 19.26 -8.90 -17.39
N VAL A 117 20.35 -8.47 -16.81
CA VAL A 117 20.65 -8.68 -15.39
C VAL A 117 20.06 -7.54 -14.58
N ILE A 118 19.22 -7.87 -13.59
CA ILE A 118 18.55 -6.89 -12.74
C ILE A 118 18.97 -7.17 -11.30
N ALA A 119 19.59 -6.18 -10.66
CA ALA A 119 20.13 -6.30 -9.32
C ALA A 119 19.63 -5.19 -8.40
N ARG A 120 19.50 -5.52 -7.10
CA ARG A 120 19.14 -4.58 -6.03
C ARG A 120 20.35 -3.89 -5.40
N SER A 121 21.51 -4.47 -5.58
CA SER A 121 22.77 -3.87 -5.15
C SER A 121 23.90 -4.34 -6.04
N VAL A 122 24.85 -3.45 -6.26
CA VAL A 122 26.13 -3.75 -6.91
C VAL A 122 27.25 -3.19 -6.04
N ASN A 123 28.21 -4.03 -5.67
CA ASN A 123 29.35 -3.67 -4.80
C ASN A 123 28.94 -2.99 -3.49
N GLY A 124 27.79 -3.43 -2.90
CA GLY A 124 27.25 -2.86 -1.66
C GLY A 124 26.46 -1.56 -1.84
N GLN A 125 26.40 -1.01 -3.04
CA GLN A 125 25.56 0.16 -3.32
C GLN A 125 24.15 -0.27 -3.63
N HIS A 126 23.20 0.02 -2.72
CA HIS A 126 21.78 -0.29 -2.89
C HIS A 126 21.12 0.61 -3.92
N GLY A 127 20.21 0.05 -4.70
CA GLY A 127 19.45 0.71 -5.74
C GLY A 127 19.00 -0.27 -6.81
N LEU A 128 18.33 0.23 -7.84
CA LEU A 128 17.98 -0.60 -8.99
C LEU A 128 19.09 -0.51 -10.02
N TRP A 129 19.71 -1.65 -10.29
CA TRP A 129 20.78 -1.81 -11.25
C TRP A 129 20.32 -2.67 -12.41
N VAL A 130 20.45 -2.17 -13.62
CA VAL A 130 20.11 -2.91 -14.85
C VAL A 130 21.36 -3.06 -15.70
N GLY A 131 21.79 -4.30 -15.87
CA GLY A 131 22.90 -4.65 -16.74
C GLY A 131 22.44 -4.72 -18.19
N PHE A 132 23.15 -4.04 -19.09
CA PHE A 132 22.89 -4.08 -20.53
C PHE A 132 24.18 -4.10 -21.36
N LEU A 133 24.06 -4.56 -22.60
CA LEU A 133 25.18 -4.76 -23.52
C LEU A 133 25.17 -3.68 -24.60
N ILE A 134 26.34 -3.12 -24.90
CA ILE A 134 26.59 -2.28 -26.07
C ILE A 134 27.78 -2.86 -26.80
N ASP A 135 27.57 -3.34 -28.02
CA ASP A 135 28.56 -4.04 -28.83
C ASP A 135 29.15 -5.26 -28.11
N ARG A 136 30.31 -5.13 -27.48
CA ARG A 136 30.98 -6.16 -26.69
C ARG A 136 31.16 -5.77 -25.22
N ASP A 137 30.80 -4.53 -24.87
CA ASP A 137 31.00 -3.99 -23.55
C ASP A 137 29.71 -4.07 -22.74
N THR A 138 29.83 -4.46 -21.48
CA THR A 138 28.73 -4.52 -20.55
C THR A 138 28.72 -3.30 -19.64
N TYR A 139 27.53 -2.76 -19.38
CA TYR A 139 27.32 -1.58 -18.55
C TYR A 139 26.26 -1.84 -17.51
N TRP A 140 26.35 -1.15 -16.39
CA TRP A 140 25.33 -1.02 -15.40
C TRP A 140 24.63 0.35 -15.53
N LEU A 141 23.33 0.36 -15.59
CA LEU A 141 22.51 1.54 -15.34
C LEU A 141 22.01 1.48 -13.92
N TYR A 142 22.35 2.46 -13.13
CA TYR A 142 21.81 2.68 -11.79
C TYR A 142 20.68 3.69 -11.86
N THR A 143 19.61 3.39 -11.19
CA THR A 143 18.53 4.35 -10.89
C THR A 143 18.07 4.13 -9.46
N GLU A 144 17.68 5.21 -8.80
CA GLU A 144 16.98 5.05 -7.54
C GLU A 144 15.69 4.27 -7.81
N PRO A 145 15.41 3.20 -7.05
CA PRO A 145 14.11 2.54 -7.18
C PRO A 145 13.07 3.63 -6.95
N ALA A 146 12.15 3.78 -7.90
CA ALA A 146 11.01 4.63 -7.66
C ALA A 146 10.48 4.22 -6.30
N GLN A 147 10.46 5.15 -5.35
CA GLN A 147 9.94 4.87 -4.01
C GLN A 147 8.58 4.25 -4.26
N SER A 148 8.56 2.93 -4.23
CA SER A 148 7.35 2.15 -4.45
C SER A 148 6.36 2.83 -3.55
N GLY A 149 5.31 3.43 -4.12
CA GLY A 149 4.31 4.15 -3.33
C GLY A 149 3.54 3.20 -2.42
N THR A 150 4.28 2.41 -1.69
CA THR A 150 3.80 1.76 -0.48
C THR A 150 3.42 2.93 0.39
N LEU A 151 2.11 3.13 0.52
CA LEU A 151 1.59 3.99 1.57
C LEU A 151 2.51 3.77 2.76
N SER A 152 3.24 4.79 3.17
CA SER A 152 4.17 4.64 4.28
C SER A 152 3.41 4.00 5.43
N VAL A 153 4.06 3.20 6.23
CA VAL A 153 3.41 2.56 7.39
C VAL A 153 2.68 3.62 8.22
N GLU A 154 3.23 4.82 8.30
CA GLU A 154 2.62 5.99 8.95
C GLU A 154 1.30 6.42 8.30
N THR A 155 1.26 6.49 6.97
CA THR A 155 0.03 6.81 6.22
C THR A 155 -1.03 5.73 6.43
N LEU A 156 -0.64 4.46 6.47
CA LEU A 156 -1.53 3.35 6.76
C LEU A 156 -2.10 3.43 8.18
N ILE A 157 -1.25 3.65 9.19
CA ILE A 157 -1.68 3.79 10.58
C ILE A 157 -2.64 4.98 10.72
N THR A 158 -2.35 6.09 10.05
CA THR A 158 -3.21 7.27 10.05
C THR A 158 -4.59 6.97 9.46
N TRP A 159 -4.67 6.32 8.30
CA TRP A 159 -5.94 5.94 7.68
C TRP A 159 -6.73 4.91 8.51
N ILE A 160 -6.04 3.94 9.09
CA ILE A 160 -6.67 2.96 10.01
C ILE A 160 -7.21 3.68 11.25
N GLY A 161 -6.44 4.62 11.81
CA GLY A 161 -6.86 5.43 12.95
C GLY A 161 -8.11 6.26 12.65
N ILE A 162 -8.14 6.96 11.53
CA ILE A 162 -9.30 7.75 11.08
C ILE A 162 -10.53 6.84 10.88
N ALA A 163 -10.36 5.69 10.20
CA ALA A 163 -11.45 4.75 9.98
C ALA A 163 -12.01 4.20 11.30
N LEU A 164 -11.15 3.91 12.26
CA LEU A 164 -11.54 3.41 13.58
C LEU A 164 -12.31 4.46 14.38
N VAL A 165 -11.83 5.71 14.39
CA VAL A 165 -12.53 6.82 15.05
C VAL A 165 -13.89 7.08 14.39
N ALA A 166 -13.95 7.14 13.06
CA ALA A 166 -15.19 7.32 12.33
C ALA A 166 -16.21 6.20 12.61
N THR A 167 -15.72 4.95 12.68
CA THR A 167 -16.55 3.78 13.00
C THR A 167 -17.10 3.87 14.42
N LEU A 168 -16.29 4.25 15.40
CA LEU A 168 -16.70 4.39 16.79
C LEU A 168 -17.73 5.52 16.95
N LEU A 169 -17.50 6.68 16.35
CA LEU A 169 -18.41 7.81 16.39
C LEU A 169 -19.75 7.47 15.69
N GLY A 170 -19.70 6.87 14.50
CA GLY A 170 -20.89 6.46 13.76
C GLY A 170 -21.72 5.43 14.53
N SER A 171 -21.06 4.44 15.11
CA SER A 171 -21.74 3.42 15.93
C SER A 171 -22.35 4.02 17.20
N ALA A 172 -21.66 4.94 17.87
CA ALA A 172 -22.18 5.64 19.05
C ALA A 172 -23.40 6.49 18.71
N LEU A 173 -23.38 7.18 17.56
CA LEU A 173 -24.49 7.97 17.05
C LEU A 173 -25.73 7.11 16.76
N ILE A 174 -25.56 6.04 16.01
CA ILE A 174 -26.65 5.09 15.69
C ILE A 174 -27.22 4.50 16.97
N ALA A 175 -26.36 4.13 17.89
CA ALA A 175 -26.75 3.59 19.17
C ALA A 175 -27.56 4.59 20.00
N SER A 176 -27.18 5.85 20.02
CA SER A 176 -27.91 6.88 20.75
C SER A 176 -29.29 7.17 20.14
N LEU A 177 -29.37 7.14 18.80
CA LEU A 177 -30.64 7.35 18.07
C LEU A 177 -31.64 6.23 18.30
N ILE A 178 -31.19 4.98 18.41
CA ILE A 178 -32.08 3.81 18.62
C ILE A 178 -32.47 3.68 20.10
N ASN A 179 -31.59 3.97 21.02
CA ASN A 179 -31.87 3.78 22.45
C ASN A 179 -32.75 4.87 23.09
N LYS A 180 -32.77 6.09 22.56
CA LYS A 180 -33.63 7.14 23.07
C LYS A 180 -35.14 6.78 22.99
N PRO A 181 -35.67 6.42 21.81
CA PRO A 181 -37.10 6.10 21.68
C PRO A 181 -37.49 4.83 22.43
N LEU A 182 -36.60 3.84 22.56
CA LEU A 182 -36.90 2.60 23.29
C LEU A 182 -37.03 2.83 24.81
N LYS A 183 -36.25 3.74 25.39
CA LYS A 183 -36.38 4.10 26.81
C LYS A 183 -37.67 4.86 27.07
N GLU A 184 -38.06 5.76 26.19
CA GLU A 184 -39.36 6.49 26.31
C GLU A 184 -40.55 5.57 26.22
N LEU A 185 -40.53 4.60 25.29
CA LEU A 185 -41.59 3.58 25.16
C LEU A 185 -41.65 2.63 26.39
N SER A 186 -40.50 2.24 26.92
CA SER A 186 -40.42 1.41 28.13
C SER A 186 -40.94 2.15 29.34
N PHE A 187 -40.67 3.45 29.47
CA PHE A 187 -41.18 4.28 30.56
C PHE A 187 -42.71 4.49 30.46
N ALA A 188 -43.21 4.69 29.23
CA ALA A 188 -44.66 4.79 28.99
C ALA A 188 -45.39 3.47 29.30
N ALA A 189 -44.83 2.32 28.90
CA ALA A 189 -45.36 1.00 29.19
C ALA A 189 -45.33 0.66 30.69
N SER A 190 -44.33 1.13 31.43
CA SER A 190 -44.23 0.95 32.89
C SER A 190 -45.33 1.73 33.64
N ARG A 191 -45.60 2.98 33.21
CA ARG A 191 -46.69 3.80 33.79
C ARG A 191 -48.09 3.20 33.57
N ILE A 192 -48.32 2.56 32.44
CA ILE A 192 -49.60 1.85 32.16
C ILE A 192 -49.72 0.60 33.04
N ARG A 193 -48.60 -0.05 33.38
CA ARG A 193 -48.60 -1.27 34.22
C ARG A 193 -48.72 -0.97 35.71
N GLU A 194 -48.32 0.21 36.17
CA GLU A 194 -48.45 0.67 37.55
C GLU A 194 -49.86 1.25 37.86
N GLY A 195 -50.78 1.21 36.87
CA GLY A 195 -52.18 1.41 37.10
C GLY A 195 -52.51 2.71 37.84
N ASP A 196 -52.25 3.84 37.19
CA ASP A 196 -52.93 5.08 37.59
C ASP A 196 -54.34 5.05 37.00
N LEU A 197 -55.13 4.10 37.51
CA LEU A 197 -56.58 3.95 37.25
C LEU A 197 -57.41 4.72 38.27
N ASP A 198 -56.77 5.54 39.10
CA ASP A 198 -57.44 6.17 40.27
C ASP A 198 -57.86 7.63 40.02
N SER A 199 -57.96 8.03 38.74
CA SER A 199 -58.55 9.35 38.43
C SER A 199 -59.87 9.26 37.68
N ARG A 200 -60.74 8.31 38.08
CA ARG A 200 -62.17 8.35 37.75
C ARG A 200 -62.98 8.00 38.98
N LEU A 201 -63.60 8.98 39.43
CA LEU A 201 -64.85 8.99 40.16
C LEU A 201 -64.76 10.02 41.30
N ASP A 202 -64.95 11.26 40.98
CA ASP A 202 -65.70 12.18 41.84
C ASP A 202 -66.76 12.81 40.96
N GLU A 203 -67.86 12.07 40.86
CA GLU A 203 -69.21 12.63 40.55
C GLU A 203 -69.82 13.03 41.88
N ASN A 204 -69.95 14.35 42.10
CA ASN A 204 -71.13 14.95 42.72
C ASN A 204 -71.24 16.40 42.32
#